data_5134794f8f63b9ca90de0426814f4e90
#
_entry.id   5134794f8f63b9ca90de0426814f4e90
#
_cell.length_a   1.000
_cell.length_b   1.000
_cell.length_c   1.000
_cell.angle_alpha   90.00
_cell.angle_beta   90.00
_cell.angle_gamma   90.00
#
_symmetry.space_group_name_H-M   'P 1'
#
loop_
_entity.id
_entity.type
_entity.pdbx_description
1 polymer ?
#
loop_
_entity_poly.entity_id
_entity_poly.type
_entity_poly.pdbx_seq_one_letter_code
_entity_poly.pdbx_strand_id
1 'polypeptide(L)'
;DSHDRFSPPGTRPDAAGRSVSGSHRADADSGAVLALVTAPGYDPNRLSVPLDASDAELENARRYLAELQADGRGPLLLRPIQGLYVPGSIFKTVTAAAAFEFGVAQPDTIYRDDGALVIDSRVIIEQNRPDPNRVSYTLKEGYGYSLNVVFAQLGLQLGAQRLEQMARSVGFGETIPFDLPVAPS
;
A
#
# COMPACT_ATOMS: atom_id res chain seq x y z
N ASP A 1 -25.73 -8.74 16.78
CA ASP A 1 -25.66 -8.21 15.39
C ASP A 1 -24.78 -6.97 15.36
N SER A 2 -23.50 -7.17 15.39
CA SER A 2 -22.51 -6.10 15.17
C SER A 2 -22.12 -6.12 13.70
N HIS A 3 -22.73 -5.28 12.88
CA HIS A 3 -22.21 -4.96 11.56
C HIS A 3 -20.88 -4.20 11.74
N ASP A 4 -19.78 -4.95 11.70
CA ASP A 4 -18.45 -4.40 11.58
C ASP A 4 -18.38 -3.53 10.31
N ARG A 5 -18.39 -2.21 10.52
CA ARG A 5 -18.11 -1.25 9.44
C ARG A 5 -16.62 -1.32 9.16
N PHE A 6 -16.27 -2.16 8.19
CA PHE A 6 -14.92 -2.20 7.65
C PHE A 6 -14.64 -0.86 6.95
N SER A 7 -13.90 0.01 7.61
CA SER A 7 -13.29 1.19 6.97
C SER A 7 -11.97 0.74 6.38
N PRO A 8 -11.81 0.73 5.04
CA PRO A 8 -10.54 0.32 4.44
C PRO A 8 -9.44 1.30 4.83
N PRO A 9 -8.24 0.81 5.20
CA PRO A 9 -7.09 1.67 5.43
C PRO A 9 -6.68 2.35 4.12
N GLY A 10 -6.41 3.66 4.16
CA GLY A 10 -5.83 4.41 3.04
C GLY A 10 -6.80 5.29 2.24
N THR A 11 -7.95 5.67 2.79
CA THR A 11 -8.82 6.66 2.16
C THR A 11 -8.18 8.05 2.23
N ARG A 12 -7.82 8.64 1.07
CA ARG A 12 -7.58 10.09 0.97
C ARG A 12 -8.87 10.76 0.52
N PRO A 13 -9.37 11.75 1.24
CA PRO A 13 -10.48 12.56 0.74
C PRO A 13 -10.01 13.41 -0.46
N ASP A 14 -10.89 13.57 -1.46
CA ASP A 14 -10.71 14.59 -2.50
C ASP A 14 -10.94 15.99 -1.91
N ALA A 15 -10.71 17.04 -2.73
CA ALA A 15 -10.94 18.43 -2.33
C ALA A 15 -12.41 18.73 -1.89
N ALA A 16 -13.34 17.81 -2.14
CA ALA A 16 -14.74 17.86 -1.73
C ALA A 16 -15.05 16.93 -0.55
N GLY A 17 -14.03 16.36 0.12
CA GLY A 17 -14.20 15.46 1.28
C GLY A 17 -14.71 14.07 0.94
N ARG A 18 -14.71 13.66 -0.35
CA ARG A 18 -15.17 12.34 -0.79
C ARG A 18 -14.01 11.37 -0.83
N SER A 19 -14.21 10.17 -0.27
CA SER A 19 -13.17 9.14 -0.18
C SER A 19 -12.81 8.54 -1.53
N VAL A 20 -11.50 8.47 -1.79
CA VAL A 20 -10.92 7.71 -2.91
C VAL A 20 -10.22 6.49 -2.30
N SER A 21 -10.63 5.30 -2.66
CA SER A 21 -10.09 4.08 -2.06
C SER A 21 -10.07 2.91 -3.04
N GLY A 22 -9.18 1.95 -2.75
CA GLY A 22 -9.19 0.62 -3.35
C GLY A 22 -9.04 -0.43 -2.25
N SER A 23 -9.74 -1.53 -2.38
CA SER A 23 -9.66 -2.65 -1.45
C SER A 23 -9.68 -3.97 -2.22
N HIS A 24 -9.01 -4.97 -1.69
CA HIS A 24 -9.10 -6.34 -2.18
C HIS A 24 -9.29 -7.30 -1.00
N ARG A 25 -9.86 -8.45 -1.29
CA ARG A 25 -9.92 -9.57 -0.38
C ARG A 25 -9.40 -10.81 -1.11
N ALA A 26 -8.47 -11.51 -0.50
CA ALA A 26 -7.94 -12.76 -1.00
C ALA A 26 -8.10 -13.86 0.03
N ASP A 27 -8.25 -15.09 -0.44
CA ASP A 27 -8.17 -16.29 0.38
C ASP A 27 -6.70 -16.57 0.70
N ALA A 28 -6.38 -16.76 1.98
CA ALA A 28 -5.01 -16.89 2.43
C ALA A 28 -4.37 -18.24 2.05
N ASP A 29 -5.18 -19.27 1.89
CA ASP A 29 -4.69 -20.63 1.61
C ASP A 29 -4.47 -20.86 0.11
N SER A 30 -5.38 -20.36 -0.71
CA SER A 30 -5.36 -20.57 -2.17
C SER A 30 -4.79 -19.38 -2.97
N GLY A 31 -4.72 -18.20 -2.36
CA GLY A 31 -4.41 -16.95 -3.05
C GLY A 31 -5.54 -16.44 -3.96
N ALA A 32 -6.69 -17.10 -3.99
CA ALA A 32 -7.80 -16.69 -4.83
C ALA A 32 -8.31 -15.29 -4.45
N VAL A 33 -8.47 -14.42 -5.44
CA VAL A 33 -9.03 -13.09 -5.23
C VAL A 33 -10.55 -13.19 -5.12
N LEU A 34 -11.07 -12.88 -3.94
CA LEU A 34 -12.50 -12.97 -3.63
C LEU A 34 -13.25 -11.67 -3.92
N ALA A 35 -12.56 -10.53 -3.87
CA ALA A 35 -13.14 -9.23 -4.18
C ALA A 35 -12.05 -8.21 -4.56
N LEU A 36 -12.37 -7.36 -5.55
CA LEU A 36 -11.63 -6.16 -5.92
C LEU A 36 -12.62 -4.99 -5.97
N VAL A 37 -12.39 -3.97 -5.15
CA VAL A 37 -13.29 -2.82 -5.03
C VAL A 37 -12.52 -1.54 -5.25
N THR A 38 -13.09 -0.62 -6.02
CA THR A 38 -12.55 0.73 -6.21
C THR A 38 -13.64 1.78 -5.96
N ALA A 39 -13.25 2.90 -5.39
CA ALA A 39 -14.12 4.07 -5.20
C ALA A 39 -13.36 5.36 -5.60
N PRO A 40 -14.02 6.30 -6.30
CA PRO A 40 -15.35 6.18 -6.85
C PRO A 40 -15.43 5.14 -7.96
N GLY A 41 -16.57 4.50 -8.08
CA GLY A 41 -16.90 3.64 -9.22
C GLY A 41 -17.65 4.43 -10.31
N TYR A 42 -18.06 3.71 -11.34
CA TYR A 42 -18.90 4.22 -12.42
C TYR A 42 -19.97 3.19 -12.80
N ASP A 43 -20.98 3.61 -13.54
CA ASP A 43 -22.01 2.72 -14.07
C ASP A 43 -21.57 2.17 -15.45
N PRO A 44 -21.17 0.89 -15.56
CA PRO A 44 -20.74 0.30 -16.83
C PRO A 44 -21.86 0.21 -17.86
N ASN A 45 -23.14 0.19 -17.44
CA ASN A 45 -24.27 0.10 -18.36
C ASN A 45 -24.38 1.35 -19.24
N ARG A 46 -23.91 2.50 -18.76
CA ARG A 46 -23.87 3.75 -19.54
C ARG A 46 -22.82 3.76 -20.64
N LEU A 47 -21.85 2.82 -20.59
CA LEU A 47 -20.82 2.62 -21.63
C LEU A 47 -21.17 1.44 -22.55
N SER A 48 -22.07 0.56 -22.12
CA SER A 48 -22.49 -0.60 -22.89
C SER A 48 -23.60 -0.19 -23.84
N VAL A 49 -23.29 -0.15 -25.13
CA VAL A 49 -24.27 0.14 -26.19
C VAL A 49 -24.46 -1.08 -27.08
N PRO A 50 -25.66 -1.39 -27.53
CA PRO A 50 -25.91 -2.49 -28.46
C PRO A 50 -25.26 -2.23 -29.83
N LEU A 51 -25.08 -3.30 -30.63
CA LEU A 51 -24.46 -3.16 -31.97
C LEU A 51 -25.26 -2.32 -32.94
N ASP A 52 -26.58 -2.24 -32.73
CA ASP A 52 -27.54 -1.44 -33.51
C ASP A 52 -27.91 -0.14 -32.82
N ALA A 53 -27.07 0.33 -31.90
CA ALA A 53 -27.30 1.58 -31.17
C ALA A 53 -27.46 2.76 -32.12
N SER A 54 -28.38 3.66 -31.76
CA SER A 54 -28.57 4.96 -32.46
C SER A 54 -27.35 5.87 -32.24
N ASP A 55 -27.16 6.85 -33.15
CA ASP A 55 -26.10 7.86 -33.01
C ASP A 55 -26.20 8.61 -31.68
N ALA A 56 -27.41 8.84 -31.17
CA ALA A 56 -27.65 9.52 -29.91
C ALA A 56 -27.17 8.68 -28.71
N GLU A 57 -27.37 7.35 -28.72
CA GLU A 57 -26.89 6.44 -27.68
C GLU A 57 -25.37 6.35 -27.69
N LEU A 58 -24.76 6.25 -28.88
CA LEU A 58 -23.31 6.27 -29.04
C LEU A 58 -22.71 7.58 -28.53
N GLU A 59 -23.30 8.71 -28.84
CA GLU A 59 -22.81 10.01 -28.37
C GLU A 59 -22.96 10.18 -26.86
N ASN A 60 -24.04 9.67 -26.25
CA ASN A 60 -24.22 9.66 -24.81
C ASN A 60 -23.13 8.81 -24.10
N ALA A 61 -22.80 7.65 -24.63
CA ALA A 61 -21.76 6.79 -24.09
C ALA A 61 -20.37 7.45 -24.20
N ARG A 62 -20.06 8.07 -25.35
CA ARG A 62 -18.81 8.81 -25.57
C ARG A 62 -18.66 9.98 -24.59
N ARG A 63 -19.74 10.76 -24.42
CA ARG A 63 -19.74 11.88 -23.47
C ARG A 63 -19.52 11.40 -22.05
N TYR A 64 -20.19 10.33 -21.63
CA TYR A 64 -19.98 9.75 -20.30
C TYR A 64 -18.55 9.24 -20.10
N LEU A 65 -17.96 8.59 -21.11
CA LEU A 65 -16.56 8.18 -21.05
C LEU A 65 -15.62 9.39 -20.90
N ALA A 66 -15.86 10.46 -21.63
CA ALA A 66 -15.08 11.69 -21.52
C ALA A 66 -15.20 12.34 -20.13
N GLU A 67 -16.41 12.33 -19.53
CA GLU A 67 -16.63 12.77 -18.16
C GLU A 67 -15.82 11.95 -17.15
N LEU A 68 -15.81 10.61 -17.30
CA LEU A 68 -15.04 9.72 -16.43
C LEU A 68 -13.52 9.92 -16.58
N GLN A 69 -13.04 10.16 -17.80
CA GLN A 69 -11.62 10.43 -18.08
C GLN A 69 -11.17 11.78 -17.53
N ALA A 70 -12.07 12.78 -17.53
CA ALA A 70 -11.79 14.11 -16.98
C ALA A 70 -11.92 14.17 -15.45
N ASP A 71 -12.54 13.18 -14.82
CA ASP A 71 -12.69 13.13 -13.36
C ASP A 71 -11.34 12.86 -12.67
N GLY A 72 -10.78 13.91 -12.05
CA GLY A 72 -9.50 13.84 -11.33
C GLY A 72 -9.44 12.79 -10.21
N ARG A 73 -10.58 12.21 -9.83
CA ARG A 73 -10.65 11.09 -8.87
C ARG A 73 -10.35 9.73 -9.53
N GLY A 74 -10.24 9.67 -10.86
CA GLY A 74 -9.90 8.46 -11.60
C GLY A 74 -10.86 7.29 -11.38
N PRO A 75 -12.17 7.41 -11.69
CA PRO A 75 -13.13 6.32 -11.47
C PRO A 75 -12.87 5.09 -12.35
N LEU A 76 -12.12 5.24 -13.45
CA LEU A 76 -11.72 4.14 -14.32
C LEU A 76 -10.51 3.34 -13.80
N LEU A 77 -9.82 3.85 -12.79
CA LEU A 77 -8.64 3.19 -12.23
C LEU A 77 -9.06 2.05 -11.29
N LEU A 78 -8.66 0.82 -11.61
CA LEU A 78 -8.84 -0.34 -10.73
C LEU A 78 -7.73 -0.33 -9.65
N ARG A 79 -7.95 0.48 -8.61
CA ARG A 79 -6.97 0.84 -7.58
C ARG A 79 -6.27 -0.32 -6.89
N PRO A 80 -6.93 -1.45 -6.56
CA PRO A 80 -6.26 -2.54 -5.86
C PRO A 80 -5.08 -3.15 -6.62
N ILE A 81 -5.04 -3.02 -7.96
CA ILE A 81 -4.02 -3.62 -8.81
C ILE A 81 -3.32 -2.63 -9.74
N GLN A 82 -3.82 -1.41 -9.87
CA GLN A 82 -3.25 -0.36 -10.73
C GLN A 82 -2.79 0.87 -9.95
N GLY A 83 -3.23 1.00 -8.68
CA GLY A 83 -2.84 2.12 -7.83
C GLY A 83 -1.46 1.91 -7.24
N LEU A 84 -0.59 2.93 -7.35
CA LEU A 84 0.72 2.93 -6.70
C LEU A 84 0.64 3.71 -5.39
N TYR A 85 0.91 3.04 -4.29
CA TYR A 85 0.81 3.61 -2.95
C TYR A 85 2.12 3.42 -2.19
N VAL A 86 2.50 4.43 -1.39
CA VAL A 86 3.62 4.30 -0.45
C VAL A 86 3.24 3.27 0.62
N PRO A 87 3.99 2.18 0.79
CA PRO A 87 3.64 1.11 1.73
C PRO A 87 3.70 1.54 3.20
N GLY A 88 4.45 2.59 3.52
CA GLY A 88 4.63 3.05 4.90
C GLY A 88 5.18 1.94 5.80
N SER A 89 4.67 1.85 7.01
CA SER A 89 5.14 0.89 8.02
C SER A 89 4.91 -0.59 7.67
N ILE A 90 4.07 -0.91 6.68
CA ILE A 90 3.93 -2.30 6.20
C ILE A 90 5.26 -2.79 5.61
N PHE A 91 6.06 -1.92 5.00
CA PHE A 91 7.37 -2.26 4.46
C PHE A 91 8.37 -2.73 5.53
N LYS A 92 8.13 -2.42 6.80
CA LYS A 92 8.95 -2.93 7.91
C LYS A 92 8.94 -4.47 7.99
N THR A 93 7.88 -5.11 7.51
CA THR A 93 7.83 -6.58 7.38
C THR A 93 8.89 -7.07 6.39
N VAL A 94 9.02 -6.42 5.24
CA VAL A 94 10.05 -6.75 4.24
C VAL A 94 11.45 -6.49 4.79
N THR A 95 11.63 -5.37 5.51
CA THR A 95 12.91 -5.02 6.15
C THR A 95 13.31 -6.03 7.23
N ALA A 96 12.36 -6.48 8.07
CA ALA A 96 12.61 -7.50 9.08
C ALA A 96 12.94 -8.87 8.46
N ALA A 97 12.19 -9.27 7.42
CA ALA A 97 12.46 -10.50 6.67
C ALA A 97 13.86 -10.47 6.06
N ALA A 98 14.27 -9.36 5.45
CA ALA A 98 15.62 -9.18 4.94
C ALA A 98 16.68 -9.33 6.05
N ALA A 99 16.43 -8.78 7.23
CA ALA A 99 17.38 -8.88 8.35
C ALA A 99 17.61 -10.32 8.79
N PHE A 100 16.56 -11.12 8.81
CA PHE A 100 16.64 -12.55 9.16
C PHE A 100 17.29 -13.38 8.05
N GLU A 101 16.87 -13.17 6.80
CA GLU A 101 17.42 -13.88 5.63
C GLU A 101 18.93 -13.66 5.48
N PHE A 102 19.39 -12.42 5.66
CA PHE A 102 20.82 -12.08 5.51
C PHE A 102 21.60 -12.15 6.83
N GLY A 103 20.99 -12.62 7.92
CA GLY A 103 21.66 -12.79 9.22
C GLY A 103 22.14 -11.49 9.85
N VAL A 104 21.53 -10.34 9.50
CA VAL A 104 21.93 -9.02 10.01
C VAL A 104 21.44 -8.76 11.43
N ALA A 105 20.26 -9.28 11.77
CA ALA A 105 19.67 -9.16 13.09
C ALA A 105 18.80 -10.38 13.42
N GLN A 106 18.49 -10.51 14.71
CA GLN A 106 17.56 -11.50 15.25
C GLN A 106 16.43 -10.78 16.01
N PRO A 107 15.31 -11.44 16.35
CA PRO A 107 14.20 -10.80 17.05
C PRO A 107 14.58 -10.13 18.38
N ASP A 108 15.60 -10.63 19.06
CA ASP A 108 16.13 -10.13 20.33
C ASP A 108 17.28 -9.13 20.19
N THR A 109 17.73 -8.84 18.97
CA THR A 109 18.74 -7.79 18.70
C THR A 109 18.25 -6.46 19.23
N ILE A 110 19.10 -5.81 20.07
CA ILE A 110 18.74 -4.56 20.75
C ILE A 110 19.18 -3.36 19.91
N TYR A 111 18.28 -2.39 19.79
CA TYR A 111 18.49 -1.11 19.15
C TYR A 111 18.29 0.02 20.15
N ARG A 112 19.13 1.07 20.03
CA ARG A 112 18.95 2.30 20.80
C ARG A 112 18.02 3.24 20.06
N ASP A 113 17.06 3.80 20.78
CA ASP A 113 16.09 4.78 20.27
C ASP A 113 15.94 5.92 21.28
N ASP A 114 16.62 7.01 21.01
CA ASP A 114 16.58 8.25 21.81
C ASP A 114 15.44 9.21 21.37
N GLY A 115 14.52 8.74 20.54
CA GLY A 115 13.38 9.52 20.04
C GLY A 115 13.61 10.17 18.68
N ALA A 116 14.85 10.17 18.19
CA ALA A 116 15.18 10.63 16.84
C ALA A 116 16.48 10.01 16.35
N LEU A 117 16.62 9.93 15.03
CA LEU A 117 17.85 9.52 14.35
C LEU A 117 18.12 10.46 13.18
N VAL A 118 19.35 10.93 13.05
CA VAL A 118 19.78 11.76 11.91
C VAL A 118 20.50 10.88 10.89
N ILE A 119 20.04 10.89 9.66
CA ILE A 119 20.66 10.20 8.53
C ILE A 119 20.78 11.19 7.38
N ASP A 120 22.02 11.45 6.92
CA ASP A 120 22.30 12.37 5.79
C ASP A 120 21.53 13.70 5.87
N SER A 121 21.62 14.38 7.00
CA SER A 121 20.91 15.64 7.30
C SER A 121 19.37 15.55 7.41
N ARG A 122 18.77 14.37 7.29
CA ARG A 122 17.35 14.15 7.53
C ARG A 122 17.13 13.62 8.94
N VAL A 123 16.16 14.20 9.64
CA VAL A 123 15.78 13.76 10.99
C VAL A 123 14.60 12.81 10.88
N ILE A 124 14.78 11.58 11.35
CA ILE A 124 13.70 10.60 11.53
C ILE A 124 13.24 10.73 12.99
N ILE A 125 12.01 11.16 13.17
CA ILE A 125 11.41 11.32 14.50
C ILE A 125 10.66 10.05 14.85
N GLU A 126 10.85 9.58 16.10
CA GLU A 126 10.07 8.50 16.67
C GLU A 126 8.82 9.05 17.38
N GLN A 127 7.68 8.47 17.03
CA GLN A 127 6.37 8.90 17.56
C GLN A 127 5.63 7.79 18.31
N ASN A 128 6.14 6.55 18.26
CA ASN A 128 5.41 5.37 18.69
C ASN A 128 6.02 4.69 19.94
N ARG A 129 6.96 5.34 20.64
CA ARG A 129 7.54 4.75 21.85
C ARG A 129 6.47 4.62 22.93
N PRO A 130 6.27 3.39 23.49
CA PRO A 130 5.29 3.19 24.56
C PRO A 130 5.69 3.86 25.87
N ASP A 131 7.01 4.02 26.11
CA ASP A 131 7.60 4.75 27.24
C ASP A 131 8.67 5.72 26.69
N PRO A 132 8.44 7.04 26.83
CA PRO A 132 9.38 8.06 26.34
C PRO A 132 10.75 8.04 27.09
N ASN A 133 10.83 7.44 28.29
CA ASN A 133 12.06 7.31 29.07
C ASN A 133 12.87 6.06 28.71
N ARG A 134 12.28 5.10 28.05
CA ARG A 134 12.97 3.89 27.61
C ARG A 134 13.69 4.13 26.29
N VAL A 135 14.98 3.84 26.25
CA VAL A 135 15.86 4.09 25.10
C VAL A 135 16.43 2.82 24.46
N SER A 136 15.95 1.65 24.83
CA SER A 136 16.43 0.37 24.30
C SER A 136 15.26 -0.55 24.00
N TYR A 137 15.19 -1.04 22.77
CA TYR A 137 14.13 -1.92 22.29
C TYR A 137 14.73 -3.07 21.50
N THR A 138 14.18 -4.28 21.67
CA THR A 138 14.50 -5.40 20.78
C THR A 138 13.88 -5.15 19.39
N LEU A 139 14.40 -5.82 18.36
CA LEU A 139 13.80 -5.75 17.02
C LEU A 139 12.32 -6.19 17.03
N LYS A 140 11.99 -7.23 17.82
CA LYS A 140 10.62 -7.70 18.02
C LYS A 140 9.70 -6.60 18.57
N GLU A 141 10.16 -5.89 19.60
CA GLU A 141 9.42 -4.74 20.15
C GLU A 141 9.34 -3.59 19.15
N GLY A 142 10.45 -3.28 18.46
CA GLY A 142 10.49 -2.28 17.39
C GLY A 142 9.49 -2.54 16.28
N TYR A 143 9.30 -3.82 15.92
CA TYR A 143 8.27 -4.22 14.97
C TYR A 143 6.86 -4.06 15.57
N GLY A 144 6.64 -4.58 16.79
CA GLY A 144 5.33 -4.53 17.45
C GLY A 144 4.82 -3.11 17.69
N TYR A 145 5.70 -2.19 18.07
CA TYR A 145 5.37 -0.76 18.26
C TYR A 145 5.54 0.06 16.99
N SER A 146 6.02 -0.54 15.91
CA SER A 146 6.29 0.16 14.65
C SER A 146 7.31 1.30 14.80
N LEU A 147 8.40 1.08 15.56
CA LEU A 147 9.40 2.10 15.85
C LEU A 147 10.20 2.49 14.60
N ASN A 148 10.18 3.76 14.24
CA ASN A 148 10.84 4.27 13.04
C ASN A 148 12.37 4.28 13.18
N VAL A 149 12.87 4.68 14.34
CA VAL A 149 14.31 4.77 14.63
C VAL A 149 14.97 3.38 14.62
N VAL A 150 14.30 2.36 15.17
CA VAL A 150 14.78 0.97 15.12
C VAL A 150 14.92 0.49 13.68
N PHE A 151 13.88 0.69 12.87
CA PHE A 151 13.86 0.23 11.48
C PHE A 151 14.74 1.06 10.55
N ALA A 152 14.98 2.32 10.85
CA ALA A 152 15.96 3.12 10.12
C ALA A 152 17.39 2.61 10.34
N GLN A 153 17.76 2.29 11.60
CA GLN A 153 19.05 1.65 11.92
C GLN A 153 19.19 0.29 11.23
N LEU A 154 18.15 -0.54 11.28
CA LEU A 154 18.14 -1.85 10.61
C LEU A 154 18.32 -1.70 9.10
N GLY A 155 17.65 -0.73 8.47
CA GLY A 155 17.81 -0.43 7.04
C GLY A 155 19.24 -0.01 6.67
N LEU A 156 19.88 0.79 7.51
CA LEU A 156 21.30 1.17 7.32
C LEU A 156 22.22 -0.04 7.42
N GLN A 157 21.99 -0.94 8.36
CA GLN A 157 22.78 -2.18 8.53
C GLN A 157 22.61 -3.15 7.36
N LEU A 158 21.38 -3.27 6.83
CA LEU A 158 21.10 -4.08 5.66
C LEU A 158 21.77 -3.54 4.40
N GLY A 159 21.69 -2.23 4.20
CA GLY A 159 22.11 -1.56 2.99
C GLY A 159 21.12 -1.73 1.83
N ALA A 160 21.26 -0.89 0.81
CA ALA A 160 20.31 -0.80 -0.31
C ALA A 160 20.20 -2.12 -1.08
N GLN A 161 21.31 -2.79 -1.35
CA GLN A 161 21.34 -4.01 -2.19
C GLN A 161 20.51 -5.15 -1.58
N ARG A 162 20.64 -5.41 -0.27
CA ARG A 162 19.89 -6.49 0.40
C ARG A 162 18.41 -6.14 0.53
N LEU A 163 18.10 -4.87 0.80
CA LEU A 163 16.71 -4.40 0.83
C LEU A 163 16.04 -4.53 -0.54
N GLU A 164 16.72 -4.12 -1.60
CA GLU A 164 16.23 -4.27 -2.97
C GLU A 164 16.01 -5.75 -3.33
N GLN A 165 16.98 -6.61 -3.04
CA GLN A 165 16.87 -8.05 -3.30
C GLN A 165 15.66 -8.65 -2.59
N MET A 166 15.43 -8.33 -1.31
CA MET A 166 14.28 -8.81 -0.57
C MET A 166 12.97 -8.21 -1.10
N ALA A 167 12.94 -6.92 -1.43
CA ALA A 167 11.76 -6.28 -2.00
C ALA A 167 11.35 -6.94 -3.32
N ARG A 168 12.31 -7.22 -4.21
CA ARG A 168 12.06 -7.95 -5.47
C ARG A 168 11.53 -9.36 -5.24
N SER A 169 12.07 -10.08 -4.25
CA SER A 169 11.62 -11.46 -3.93
C SER A 169 10.16 -11.54 -3.48
N VAL A 170 9.59 -10.43 -2.98
CA VAL A 170 8.18 -10.31 -2.61
C VAL A 170 7.35 -9.51 -3.63
N GLY A 171 7.91 -9.29 -4.84
CA GLY A 171 7.19 -8.75 -5.99
C GLY A 171 7.30 -7.24 -6.23
N PHE A 172 8.06 -6.49 -5.41
CA PHE A 172 8.28 -5.06 -5.69
C PHE A 172 9.13 -4.88 -6.96
N GLY A 173 8.68 -3.99 -7.85
CA GLY A 173 9.36 -3.72 -9.13
C GLY A 173 9.24 -4.84 -10.16
N GLU A 174 8.47 -5.89 -9.89
CA GLU A 174 8.31 -7.04 -10.76
C GLU A 174 6.92 -7.07 -11.42
N THR A 175 6.85 -7.69 -12.60
CA THR A 175 5.57 -7.97 -13.23
C THR A 175 4.90 -9.14 -12.51
N ILE A 176 3.77 -8.89 -11.88
CA ILE A 176 3.00 -9.92 -11.17
C ILE A 176 2.11 -10.63 -12.20
N PRO A 177 2.22 -11.98 -12.35
CA PRO A 177 1.32 -12.74 -13.20
C PRO A 177 -0.10 -12.73 -12.60
N PHE A 178 -1.02 -12.10 -13.32
CA PHE A 178 -2.41 -11.97 -12.91
C PHE A 178 -3.31 -11.87 -14.15
N ASP A 179 -4.57 -12.30 -14.06
CA ASP A 179 -5.51 -12.31 -15.20
C ASP A 179 -5.89 -10.91 -15.69
N LEU A 180 -5.71 -9.90 -14.83
CA LEU A 180 -5.95 -8.49 -15.17
C LEU A 180 -4.61 -7.72 -15.18
N PRO A 181 -4.51 -6.61 -15.95
CA PRO A 181 -3.31 -5.78 -15.97
C PRO A 181 -2.99 -5.20 -14.59
N VAL A 182 -1.85 -5.58 -14.02
CA VAL A 182 -1.31 -5.06 -12.75
C VAL A 182 -0.23 -4.04 -13.06
N ALA A 183 -0.24 -2.88 -12.38
CA ALA A 183 0.85 -1.93 -12.48
C ALA A 183 2.06 -2.45 -11.68
N PRO A 184 3.25 -2.50 -12.25
CA PRO A 184 4.46 -2.80 -11.48
C PRO A 184 4.73 -1.69 -10.47
N SER A 185 5.17 -2.06 -9.26
CA SER A 185 5.45 -1.11 -8.16
C SER A 185 6.86 -0.51 -8.27
#